data_416d18ab017b35065c5bad5c022bea82
#
_entry.id   416d18ab017b35065c5bad5c022bea82
#
_cell.length_a   1.000
_cell.length_b   1.000
_cell.length_c   1.000
_cell.angle_alpha   90.00
_cell.angle_beta   90.00
_cell.angle_gamma   90.00
#
_symmetry.space_group_name_H-M   'P 1'
#
loop_
_entity.id
_entity.type
_entity.pdbx_description
1 polymer ?
#
loop_
_entity_poly.entity_id
_entity_poly.type
_entity_poly.pdbx_seq_one_letter_code
_entity_poly.pdbx_strand_id
1 'polypeptide(L)'
;MSFFQRVVLKPGESLNSLLMRKAEQNGYGTAHALLAEINLTMRVSYSPEDLEQLRECFELTEHDLRSASAGQAPYLGQKAFLRSQCSPVCPQCLSDEGMAQEAWSHALITACPVHQTELLNRCPQCAEPICLTRRVLMHCGCGYDYRHTVSKPAPVFSAGLSALLTNAAAPSRQALPELLNQLTFEPLLPAFLVMLAKAQGRMTLRSVSTA
;
A
#
# COMPACT_ATOMS: atom_id res chain seq x y z
N MET A 1 -16.98 17.62 -18.64
CA MET A 1 -15.89 18.54 -18.22
C MET A 1 -15.51 18.16 -16.81
N SER A 2 -14.26 17.73 -16.60
CA SER A 2 -13.78 17.42 -15.23
C SER A 2 -13.66 18.71 -14.45
N PHE A 3 -14.31 18.76 -13.28
CA PHE A 3 -14.17 19.89 -12.34
C PHE A 3 -12.87 19.82 -11.54
N PHE A 4 -12.11 18.73 -11.69
CA PHE A 4 -10.90 18.47 -10.91
C PHE A 4 -9.64 18.61 -11.75
N GLN A 5 -8.59 19.16 -11.15
CA GLN A 5 -7.27 19.15 -11.78
C GLN A 5 -6.80 17.71 -11.99
N ARG A 6 -6.24 17.46 -13.18
CA ARG A 6 -5.74 16.13 -13.53
C ARG A 6 -4.51 15.79 -12.72
N VAL A 7 -4.58 14.74 -11.94
CA VAL A 7 -3.44 14.12 -11.23
C VAL A 7 -3.18 12.77 -11.86
N VAL A 8 -1.97 12.59 -12.38
CA VAL A 8 -1.58 11.34 -13.04
C VAL A 8 -1.15 10.33 -11.98
N LEU A 9 -1.59 9.10 -12.14
CA LEU A 9 -1.13 7.97 -11.34
C LEU A 9 0.35 7.70 -11.66
N LYS A 10 1.14 7.53 -10.61
CA LYS A 10 2.55 7.15 -10.71
C LYS A 10 2.70 5.62 -10.71
N PRO A 11 3.73 5.06 -11.36
CA PRO A 11 3.98 3.62 -11.32
C PRO A 11 4.09 3.09 -9.89
N GLY A 12 3.31 2.04 -9.56
CA GLY A 12 3.28 1.43 -8.23
C GLY A 12 2.54 2.24 -7.16
N GLU A 13 1.95 3.39 -7.50
CA GLU A 13 1.19 4.20 -6.55
C GLU A 13 -0.13 3.53 -6.18
N SER A 14 -0.50 3.58 -4.90
CA SER A 14 -1.81 3.13 -4.44
C SER A 14 -2.92 4.11 -4.83
N LEU A 15 -4.13 3.59 -5.07
CA LEU A 15 -5.31 4.41 -5.34
C LEU A 15 -5.56 5.44 -4.23
N ASN A 16 -5.37 5.04 -2.96
CA ASN A 16 -5.54 5.95 -1.84
C ASN A 16 -4.50 7.07 -1.80
N SER A 17 -3.26 6.80 -2.21
CA SER A 17 -2.23 7.84 -2.39
C SER A 17 -2.63 8.83 -3.48
N LEU A 18 -3.07 8.33 -4.63
CA LEU A 18 -3.57 9.17 -5.72
C LEU A 18 -4.72 10.07 -5.26
N LEU A 19 -5.70 9.51 -4.53
CA LEU A 19 -6.85 10.27 -4.02
C LEU A 19 -6.43 11.35 -3.02
N MET A 20 -5.45 11.08 -2.14
CA MET A 20 -4.91 12.09 -1.24
C MET A 20 -4.20 13.22 -2.00
N ARG A 21 -3.34 12.90 -2.98
CA ARG A 21 -2.67 13.91 -3.81
C ARG A 21 -3.68 14.72 -4.64
N LYS A 22 -4.70 14.04 -5.16
CA LYS A 22 -5.77 14.71 -5.92
C LYS A 22 -6.56 15.68 -5.03
N ALA A 23 -6.85 15.29 -3.80
CA ALA A 23 -7.50 16.17 -2.82
C ALA A 23 -6.64 17.42 -2.52
N GLU A 24 -5.36 17.24 -2.23
CA GLU A 24 -4.44 18.34 -1.99
C GLU A 24 -4.35 19.32 -3.18
N GLN A 25 -4.21 18.79 -4.40
CA GLN A 25 -4.09 19.62 -5.60
C GLN A 25 -5.38 20.38 -5.95
N ASN A 26 -6.53 19.84 -5.54
CA ASN A 26 -7.82 20.49 -5.77
C ASN A 26 -8.31 21.32 -4.57
N GLY A 27 -7.45 21.58 -3.58
CA GLY A 27 -7.75 22.45 -2.43
C GLY A 27 -8.63 21.81 -1.37
N TYR A 28 -8.84 20.49 -1.42
CA TYR A 28 -9.54 19.75 -0.37
C TYR A 28 -8.61 19.48 0.80
N GLY A 29 -9.11 19.72 2.01
CA GLY A 29 -8.32 19.46 3.22
C GLY A 29 -8.05 17.98 3.49
N THR A 30 -8.83 17.08 2.88
CA THR A 30 -8.69 15.60 3.02
C THR A 30 -9.23 14.88 1.79
N ALA A 31 -8.74 13.66 1.54
CA ALA A 31 -9.34 12.79 0.52
C ALA A 31 -10.80 12.40 0.85
N HIS A 32 -11.17 12.38 2.13
CA HIS A 32 -12.56 12.18 2.53
C HIS A 32 -13.48 13.29 2.06
N ALA A 33 -13.04 14.56 2.17
CA ALA A 33 -13.82 15.69 1.68
C ALA A 33 -14.00 15.62 0.16
N LEU A 34 -12.93 15.26 -0.58
CA LEU A 34 -13.01 15.06 -2.02
C LEU A 34 -14.01 13.96 -2.39
N LEU A 35 -13.92 12.79 -1.72
CA LEU A 35 -14.76 11.63 -2.01
C LEU A 35 -16.22 11.85 -1.59
N ALA A 36 -16.48 12.67 -0.57
CA ALA A 36 -17.83 13.01 -0.14
C ALA A 36 -18.63 13.70 -1.26
N GLU A 37 -17.97 14.47 -2.15
CA GLU A 37 -18.63 15.09 -3.32
C GLU A 37 -19.26 14.07 -4.26
N ILE A 38 -18.76 12.85 -4.24
CA ILE A 38 -19.25 11.75 -5.08
C ILE A 38 -19.84 10.61 -4.23
N ASN A 39 -20.23 10.88 -2.97
CA ASN A 39 -20.82 9.92 -2.04
C ASN A 39 -19.96 8.66 -1.78
N LEU A 40 -18.65 8.79 -1.86
CA LEU A 40 -17.68 7.74 -1.54
C LEU A 40 -16.88 8.05 -0.27
N THR A 41 -16.23 7.03 0.26
CA THR A 41 -15.33 7.16 1.41
C THR A 41 -14.01 6.44 1.14
N MET A 42 -12.94 6.82 1.84
CA MET A 42 -11.66 6.12 1.77
C MET A 42 -11.80 4.66 2.24
N ARG A 43 -11.35 3.73 1.42
CA ARG A 43 -11.40 2.27 1.68
C ARG A 43 -10.09 1.61 1.25
N VAL A 44 -9.81 0.45 1.82
CA VAL A 44 -8.69 -0.40 1.39
C VAL A 44 -8.99 -1.07 0.05
N SER A 45 -10.26 -1.39 -0.19
CA SER A 45 -10.74 -2.05 -1.40
C SER A 45 -12.08 -1.43 -1.78
N TYR A 46 -12.25 -1.14 -3.04
CA TYR A 46 -13.46 -0.56 -3.62
C TYR A 46 -14.25 -1.64 -4.37
N SER A 47 -15.58 -1.51 -4.42
CA SER A 47 -16.41 -2.36 -5.27
C SER A 47 -16.20 -2.00 -6.77
N PRO A 48 -16.56 -2.87 -7.70
CA PRO A 48 -16.51 -2.55 -9.12
C PRO A 48 -17.28 -1.26 -9.47
N GLU A 49 -18.43 -1.05 -8.82
CA GLU A 49 -19.27 0.14 -9.00
C GLU A 49 -18.58 1.41 -8.48
N ASP A 50 -17.96 1.32 -7.27
CA ASP A 50 -17.16 2.43 -6.71
C ASP A 50 -15.98 2.77 -7.64
N LEU A 51 -15.29 1.75 -8.19
CA LEU A 51 -14.15 1.94 -9.10
C LEU A 51 -14.58 2.61 -10.40
N GLU A 52 -15.74 2.23 -10.95
CA GLU A 52 -16.27 2.85 -12.16
C GLU A 52 -16.62 4.31 -11.89
N GLN A 53 -17.25 4.62 -10.77
CA GLN A 53 -17.55 5.98 -10.36
C GLN A 53 -16.26 6.83 -10.19
N LEU A 54 -15.23 6.27 -9.55
CA LEU A 54 -13.92 6.91 -9.44
C LEU A 54 -13.29 7.16 -10.82
N ARG A 55 -13.43 6.18 -11.73
CA ARG A 55 -12.92 6.28 -13.10
C ARG A 55 -13.54 7.46 -13.84
N GLU A 56 -14.86 7.57 -13.80
CA GLU A 56 -15.59 8.63 -14.48
C GLU A 56 -15.33 10.01 -13.87
N CYS A 57 -15.41 10.13 -12.54
CA CYS A 57 -15.26 11.41 -11.84
C CYS A 57 -13.85 11.96 -11.92
N PHE A 58 -12.84 11.09 -11.94
CA PHE A 58 -11.43 11.50 -11.88
C PHE A 58 -10.67 11.28 -13.18
N GLU A 59 -11.36 10.90 -14.26
CA GLU A 59 -10.76 10.64 -15.58
C GLU A 59 -9.62 9.62 -15.54
N LEU A 60 -9.79 8.56 -14.72
CA LEU A 60 -8.83 7.48 -14.62
C LEU A 60 -9.06 6.48 -15.76
N THR A 61 -7.97 5.91 -16.26
CA THR A 61 -8.07 4.81 -17.20
C THR A 61 -8.31 3.49 -16.46
N GLU A 62 -8.83 2.49 -17.17
CA GLU A 62 -8.95 1.14 -16.59
C GLU A 62 -7.59 0.56 -16.19
N HIS A 63 -6.53 0.92 -16.93
CA HIS A 63 -5.16 0.56 -16.58
C HIS A 63 -4.73 1.22 -15.26
N ASP A 64 -5.06 2.50 -15.04
CA ASP A 64 -4.75 3.20 -13.79
C ASP A 64 -5.42 2.51 -12.60
N LEU A 65 -6.70 2.20 -12.72
CA LEU A 65 -7.43 1.50 -11.66
C LEU A 65 -6.86 0.11 -11.38
N ARG A 66 -6.54 -0.63 -12.44
CA ARG A 66 -5.91 -1.95 -12.27
C ARG A 66 -4.56 -1.88 -11.59
N SER A 67 -3.73 -0.93 -11.94
CA SER A 67 -2.38 -0.79 -11.36
C SER A 67 -2.37 -0.22 -9.95
N ALA A 68 -3.38 0.58 -9.58
CA ALA A 68 -3.46 1.26 -8.28
C ALA A 68 -4.32 0.53 -7.25
N SER A 69 -5.10 -0.47 -7.65
CA SER A 69 -5.99 -1.19 -6.73
C SER A 69 -5.26 -2.34 -6.06
N ALA A 70 -5.29 -2.35 -4.74
CA ALA A 70 -4.81 -3.50 -3.98
C ALA A 70 -5.55 -4.77 -4.44
N GLY A 71 -4.80 -5.76 -4.92
CA GLY A 71 -5.39 -7.01 -5.34
C GLY A 71 -5.11 -7.44 -6.78
N GLN A 72 -4.35 -6.68 -7.52
CA GLN A 72 -4.02 -6.98 -8.91
C GLN A 72 -2.88 -7.97 -9.09
N ALA A 73 -1.92 -8.01 -8.19
CA ALA A 73 -0.99 -9.13 -8.16
C ALA A 73 -1.72 -10.36 -7.60
N PRO A 74 -1.59 -11.54 -8.22
CA PRO A 74 -2.35 -12.74 -7.83
C PRO A 74 -2.28 -13.11 -6.35
N TYR A 75 -1.21 -12.71 -5.67
CA TYR A 75 -0.99 -12.93 -4.25
C TYR A 75 -1.38 -11.73 -3.37
N LEU A 76 -1.41 -10.51 -3.91
CA LEU A 76 -1.82 -9.31 -3.19
C LEU A 76 -3.36 -9.19 -3.11
N GLY A 77 -4.09 -9.82 -4.03
CA GLY A 77 -5.54 -9.80 -4.10
C GLY A 77 -6.28 -10.57 -3.01
N GLN A 78 -5.56 -11.31 -2.17
CA GLN A 78 -6.20 -12.00 -1.06
C GLN A 78 -6.52 -11.00 0.06
N LYS A 79 -7.80 -10.68 0.22
CA LYS A 79 -8.30 -9.74 1.26
C LYS A 79 -7.77 -10.04 2.66
N ALA A 80 -7.50 -11.33 2.96
CA ALA A 80 -6.92 -11.77 4.24
C ALA A 80 -5.54 -11.18 4.56
N PHE A 81 -4.80 -10.76 3.54
CA PHE A 81 -3.46 -10.16 3.71
C PHE A 81 -3.46 -8.64 3.57
N LEU A 82 -4.59 -8.03 3.28
CA LEU A 82 -4.68 -6.57 3.20
C LEU A 82 -4.79 -5.96 4.60
N ARG A 83 -4.08 -4.88 4.83
CA ARG A 83 -4.18 -4.08 6.05
C ARG A 83 -5.49 -3.30 6.02
N SER A 84 -6.36 -3.53 7.00
CA SER A 84 -7.69 -2.89 7.05
C SER A 84 -7.67 -1.44 7.55
N GLN A 85 -6.67 -1.06 8.37
CA GLN A 85 -6.65 0.25 9.03
C GLN A 85 -5.32 0.98 8.88
N CYS A 86 -4.22 0.26 8.87
CA CYS A 86 -2.89 0.86 8.79
C CYS A 86 -2.46 1.04 7.34
N SER A 87 -1.81 2.16 7.07
CA SER A 87 -1.19 2.48 5.79
C SER A 87 0.26 2.87 6.02
N PRO A 88 1.14 1.89 6.28
CA PRO A 88 2.54 2.18 6.55
C PRO A 88 3.19 2.88 5.35
N VAL A 89 4.25 3.61 5.61
CA VAL A 89 4.95 4.39 4.57
C VAL A 89 6.45 4.20 4.67
N CYS A 90 7.15 4.37 3.55
CA CYS A 90 8.59 4.57 3.55
C CYS A 90 8.87 6.08 3.50
N PRO A 91 9.52 6.66 4.53
CA PRO A 91 9.83 8.10 4.55
C PRO A 91 10.65 8.56 3.34
N GLN A 92 11.59 7.74 2.89
CA GLN A 92 12.44 8.06 1.73
C GLN A 92 11.63 8.03 0.42
N CYS A 93 10.77 7.02 0.18
CA CYS A 93 9.89 7.05 -0.99
C CYS A 93 8.93 8.25 -0.97
N LEU A 94 8.42 8.64 0.20
CA LEU A 94 7.61 9.86 0.31
C LEU A 94 8.40 11.11 -0.09
N SER A 95 9.68 11.18 0.29
CA SER A 95 10.56 12.28 -0.08
C SER A 95 10.89 12.28 -1.58
N ASP A 96 11.24 11.11 -2.13
CA ASP A 96 11.76 11.00 -3.49
C ASP A 96 10.64 11.08 -4.53
N GLU A 97 9.52 10.42 -4.27
CA GLU A 97 8.46 10.24 -5.25
C GLU A 97 7.16 10.96 -4.88
N GLY A 98 6.98 11.33 -3.61
CA GLY A 98 5.77 12.01 -3.15
C GLY A 98 4.52 11.16 -3.24
N MET A 99 4.64 9.84 -3.05
CA MET A 99 3.51 8.90 -3.11
C MET A 99 3.66 7.74 -2.14
N ALA A 100 2.55 7.05 -1.85
CA ALA A 100 2.56 5.77 -1.16
C ALA A 100 2.33 4.62 -2.14
N GLN A 101 3.16 3.58 -2.03
CA GLN A 101 3.07 2.42 -2.92
C GLN A 101 1.90 1.51 -2.53
N GLU A 102 1.26 0.94 -3.54
CA GLU A 102 0.15 -0.01 -3.38
C GLU A 102 0.58 -1.24 -2.57
N ALA A 103 1.77 -1.76 -2.84
CA ALA A 103 2.32 -2.92 -2.16
C ALA A 103 2.36 -2.80 -0.63
N TRP A 104 2.46 -1.59 -0.08
CA TRP A 104 2.47 -1.38 1.39
C TRP A 104 1.12 -1.67 2.06
N SER A 105 0.06 -1.78 1.28
CA SER A 105 -1.24 -2.25 1.77
C SER A 105 -1.21 -3.71 2.22
N HIS A 106 -0.22 -4.48 1.77
CA HIS A 106 -0.10 -5.90 2.08
C HIS A 106 0.61 -6.16 3.41
N ALA A 107 0.02 -7.00 4.27
CA ALA A 107 0.50 -7.24 5.64
C ALA A 107 1.89 -7.89 5.72
N LEU A 108 2.28 -8.66 4.72
CA LEU A 108 3.59 -9.33 4.67
C LEU A 108 4.71 -8.41 4.15
N ILE A 109 4.37 -7.26 3.57
CA ILE A 109 5.36 -6.27 3.15
C ILE A 109 5.60 -5.34 4.34
N THR A 110 6.73 -5.57 5.02
CA THR A 110 7.11 -4.83 6.23
C THR A 110 8.34 -3.95 6.01
N ALA A 111 8.97 -4.05 4.85
CA ALA A 111 10.13 -3.27 4.48
C ALA A 111 9.96 -2.65 3.09
N CYS A 112 10.60 -1.51 2.86
CA CYS A 112 10.72 -0.92 1.54
C CYS A 112 11.78 -1.68 0.74
N PRO A 113 11.45 -2.29 -0.41
CA PRO A 113 12.43 -3.03 -1.21
C PRO A 113 13.45 -2.10 -1.89
N VAL A 114 13.09 -0.84 -2.13
CA VAL A 114 13.97 0.16 -2.75
C VAL A 114 15.02 0.65 -1.75
N HIS A 115 14.57 1.12 -0.58
CA HIS A 115 15.44 1.75 0.42
C HIS A 115 15.98 0.78 1.47
N GLN A 116 15.56 -0.49 1.47
CA GLN A 116 16.00 -1.53 2.41
C GLN A 116 15.74 -1.14 3.88
N THR A 117 14.69 -0.38 4.12
CA THR A 117 14.31 0.15 5.44
C THR A 117 12.96 -0.39 5.90
N GLU A 118 12.74 -0.44 7.20
CA GLU A 118 11.43 -0.77 7.77
C GLU A 118 10.39 0.26 7.35
N LEU A 119 9.19 -0.22 7.03
CA LEU A 119 8.06 0.68 6.80
C LEU A 119 7.61 1.30 8.12
N LEU A 120 7.44 2.62 8.11
CA LEU A 120 6.94 3.39 9.24
C LEU A 120 5.42 3.14 9.36
N ASN A 121 4.98 2.56 10.48
CA ASN A 121 3.58 2.26 10.76
C ASN A 121 2.96 3.13 11.86
N ARG A 122 3.77 3.89 12.58
CA ARG A 122 3.35 4.84 13.62
C ARG A 122 4.10 6.16 13.49
N CYS A 123 3.45 7.24 13.85
CA CYS A 123 4.09 8.55 13.91
C CYS A 123 5.19 8.57 14.98
N PRO A 124 6.42 9.01 14.67
CA PRO A 124 7.49 9.09 15.66
C PRO A 124 7.24 10.11 16.76
N GLN A 125 6.44 11.15 16.49
CA GLN A 125 6.18 12.22 17.44
C GLN A 125 5.05 11.89 18.42
N CYS A 126 3.91 11.36 17.92
CA CYS A 126 2.73 11.14 18.76
C CYS A 126 2.36 9.66 18.95
N ALA A 127 3.13 8.74 18.36
CA ALA A 127 2.92 7.30 18.37
C ALA A 127 1.56 6.81 17.78
N GLU A 128 0.75 7.70 17.21
CA GLU A 128 -0.49 7.31 16.55
C GLU A 128 -0.21 6.46 15.31
N PRO A 129 -1.04 5.44 15.05
CA PRO A 129 -0.92 4.64 13.83
C PRO A 129 -1.05 5.52 12.58
N ILE A 130 -0.25 5.21 11.56
CA ILE A 130 -0.43 5.83 10.24
C ILE A 130 -1.62 5.16 9.58
N CYS A 131 -2.76 5.84 9.63
CA CYS A 131 -4.02 5.32 9.13
C CYS A 131 -4.24 5.63 7.65
N LEU A 132 -5.06 4.79 7.01
CA LEU A 132 -5.57 5.03 5.67
C LEU A 132 -6.35 6.36 5.59
N THR A 133 -7.00 6.71 6.71
CA THR A 133 -7.86 7.91 6.84
C THR A 133 -7.11 9.18 7.22
N ARG A 134 -5.76 9.20 7.17
CA ARG A 134 -5.00 10.42 7.46
C ARG A 134 -5.38 11.56 6.50
N ARG A 135 -5.28 12.78 6.99
CA ARG A 135 -5.74 13.97 6.25
C ARG A 135 -4.97 14.20 4.96
N VAL A 136 -3.65 14.14 5.04
CA VAL A 136 -2.74 14.36 3.92
C VAL A 136 -1.71 13.24 3.87
N LEU A 137 -1.10 13.08 2.70
CA LEU A 137 -0.21 11.95 2.45
C LEU A 137 1.05 12.01 3.30
N MET A 138 1.66 13.20 3.44
CA MET A 138 3.00 13.40 4.00
C MET A 138 3.01 13.63 5.51
N HIS A 139 1.88 14.02 6.11
CA HIS A 139 1.85 14.51 7.48
C HIS A 139 0.93 13.68 8.38
N CYS A 140 1.34 13.55 9.63
CA CYS A 140 0.49 13.07 10.71
C CYS A 140 -0.56 14.14 11.11
N GLY A 141 -1.62 13.71 11.77
CA GLY A 141 -2.59 14.63 12.37
C GLY A 141 -1.99 15.59 13.40
N CYS A 142 -0.86 15.25 14.03
CA CYS A 142 -0.11 16.12 14.94
C CYS A 142 0.80 17.15 14.22
N GLY A 143 0.83 17.14 12.89
CA GLY A 143 1.68 18.03 12.08
C GLY A 143 3.06 17.48 11.74
N TYR A 144 3.44 16.32 12.28
CA TYR A 144 4.74 15.70 11.97
C TYR A 144 4.82 15.29 10.51
N ASP A 145 5.89 15.71 9.82
CA ASP A 145 6.19 15.30 8.45
C ASP A 145 6.95 13.95 8.46
N TYR A 146 6.35 12.93 7.88
CA TYR A 146 6.93 11.58 7.84
C TYR A 146 8.26 11.52 7.10
N ARG A 147 8.53 12.43 6.16
CA ARG A 147 9.77 12.50 5.39
C ARG A 147 10.99 12.84 6.27
N HIS A 148 10.76 13.48 7.41
CA HIS A 148 11.82 13.79 8.39
C HIS A 148 12.18 12.60 9.28
N THR A 149 11.52 11.46 9.12
CA THR A 149 11.82 10.27 9.93
C THR A 149 13.13 9.64 9.48
N VAL A 150 14.04 9.43 10.42
CA VAL A 150 15.22 8.61 10.18
C VAL A 150 14.78 7.15 10.06
N SER A 151 14.89 6.61 8.86
CA SER A 151 14.49 5.24 8.55
C SER A 151 15.44 4.22 9.20
N LYS A 152 14.88 3.17 9.79
CA LYS A 152 15.66 2.05 10.34
C LYS A 152 15.96 1.05 9.23
N PRO A 153 17.20 0.51 9.14
CA PRO A 153 17.49 -0.60 8.26
C PRO A 153 16.56 -1.77 8.55
N ALA A 154 16.01 -2.37 7.51
CA ALA A 154 15.16 -3.54 7.66
C ALA A 154 16.00 -4.80 7.90
N PRO A 155 15.50 -5.78 8.68
CA PRO A 155 16.10 -7.11 8.71
C PRO A 155 16.20 -7.67 7.29
N VAL A 156 17.34 -8.27 6.96
CA VAL A 156 17.65 -8.76 5.60
C VAL A 156 16.56 -9.67 5.05
N PHE A 157 16.02 -10.56 5.88
CA PHE A 157 14.91 -11.45 5.48
C PHE A 157 13.64 -10.66 5.16
N SER A 158 13.26 -9.65 5.96
CA SER A 158 12.07 -8.83 5.73
C SER A 158 12.18 -8.01 4.45
N ALA A 159 13.36 -7.43 4.20
CA ALA A 159 13.64 -6.69 2.97
C ALA A 159 13.62 -7.62 1.75
N GLY A 160 14.24 -8.80 1.85
CA GLY A 160 14.25 -9.82 0.80
C GLY A 160 12.86 -10.34 0.48
N LEU A 161 12.06 -10.67 1.49
CA LEU A 161 10.67 -11.10 1.31
C LEU A 161 9.81 -10.01 0.65
N SER A 162 9.96 -8.76 1.10
CA SER A 162 9.26 -7.62 0.49
C SER A 162 9.67 -7.45 -0.98
N ALA A 163 10.95 -7.56 -1.30
CA ALA A 163 11.45 -7.49 -2.67
C ALA A 163 10.92 -8.66 -3.53
N LEU A 164 10.88 -9.88 -2.99
CA LEU A 164 10.30 -11.04 -3.67
C LEU A 164 8.82 -10.82 -3.99
N LEU A 165 8.03 -10.38 -2.99
CA LEU A 165 6.58 -10.16 -3.14
C LEU A 165 6.24 -9.02 -4.09
N THR A 166 7.08 -8.01 -4.21
CA THR A 166 6.89 -6.89 -5.13
C THR A 166 7.57 -7.08 -6.49
N ASN A 167 8.23 -8.24 -6.68
CA ASN A 167 9.09 -8.49 -7.84
C ASN A 167 10.17 -7.40 -8.07
N ALA A 168 10.60 -6.76 -6.99
CA ALA A 168 11.63 -5.74 -7.05
C ALA A 168 13.02 -6.35 -7.19
N ALA A 169 13.85 -5.73 -8.01
CA ALA A 169 15.28 -6.06 -8.09
C ALA A 169 16.00 -5.40 -6.91
N ALA A 170 16.23 -6.16 -5.84
CA ALA A 170 16.89 -5.66 -4.64
C ALA A 170 18.01 -6.63 -4.18
N PRO A 171 19.12 -6.11 -3.66
CA PRO A 171 20.22 -6.95 -3.15
C PRO A 171 19.78 -7.93 -2.06
N SER A 172 18.86 -7.51 -1.20
CA SER A 172 18.31 -8.35 -0.12
C SER A 172 17.57 -9.60 -0.62
N ARG A 173 17.10 -9.60 -1.87
CA ARG A 173 16.46 -10.77 -2.47
C ARG A 173 17.46 -11.93 -2.61
N GLN A 174 18.73 -11.64 -2.87
CA GLN A 174 19.79 -12.65 -2.99
C GLN A 174 20.13 -13.33 -1.66
N ALA A 175 19.82 -12.69 -0.54
CA ALA A 175 20.03 -13.24 0.80
C ALA A 175 18.90 -14.17 1.26
N LEU A 176 17.84 -14.33 0.47
CA LEU A 176 16.80 -15.31 0.75
C LEU A 176 17.31 -16.72 0.46
N PRO A 177 16.84 -17.74 1.22
CA PRO A 177 17.10 -19.13 0.87
C PRO A 177 16.75 -19.41 -0.60
N GLU A 178 17.59 -20.18 -1.28
CA GLU A 178 17.45 -20.45 -2.72
C GLU A 178 16.06 -20.98 -3.10
N LEU A 179 15.47 -21.81 -2.25
CA LEU A 179 14.10 -22.30 -2.40
C LEU A 179 13.07 -21.17 -2.51
N LEU A 180 13.24 -20.08 -1.74
CA LEU A 180 12.34 -18.93 -1.82
C LEU A 180 12.57 -18.08 -3.09
N ASN A 181 13.81 -18.00 -3.55
CA ASN A 181 14.13 -17.28 -4.77
C ASN A 181 13.64 -17.99 -6.05
N GLN A 182 13.50 -19.34 -5.98
CA GLN A 182 12.96 -20.16 -7.07
C GLN A 182 11.43 -20.18 -7.12
N LEU A 183 10.75 -19.70 -6.07
CA LEU A 183 9.30 -19.55 -6.10
C LEU A 183 8.93 -18.49 -7.13
N THR A 184 8.64 -18.94 -8.32
CA THR A 184 7.86 -18.18 -9.29
C THR A 184 6.47 -17.97 -8.72
N PHE A 185 5.88 -16.81 -8.99
CA PHE A 185 4.60 -16.36 -8.44
C PHE A 185 3.38 -17.19 -8.87
N GLU A 186 3.54 -18.46 -9.02
CA GLU A 186 2.54 -19.47 -9.37
C GLU A 186 1.86 -20.06 -8.11
N PRO A 187 0.79 -20.83 -8.22
CA PRO A 187 -0.23 -21.12 -7.19
C PRO A 187 0.24 -21.67 -5.83
N LEU A 188 1.53 -22.01 -5.68
CA LEU A 188 2.07 -22.48 -4.39
C LEU A 188 2.35 -21.35 -3.40
N LEU A 189 2.49 -20.12 -3.87
CA LEU A 189 2.80 -18.96 -3.01
C LEU A 189 1.67 -18.67 -2.00
N PRO A 190 0.38 -18.75 -2.33
CA PRO A 190 -0.69 -18.57 -1.36
C PRO A 190 -0.63 -19.57 -0.20
N ALA A 191 -0.37 -20.83 -0.48
CA ALA A 191 -0.24 -21.87 0.54
C ALA A 191 0.97 -21.64 1.45
N PHE A 192 2.11 -21.27 0.88
CA PHE A 192 3.33 -20.95 1.62
C PHE A 192 3.17 -19.68 2.49
N LEU A 193 2.52 -18.65 1.97
CA LEU A 193 2.22 -17.44 2.73
C LEU A 193 1.26 -17.70 3.89
N VAL A 194 0.26 -18.56 3.70
CA VAL A 194 -0.62 -19.03 4.78
C VAL A 194 0.18 -19.79 5.85
N MET A 195 1.12 -20.64 5.44
CA MET A 195 1.98 -21.35 6.38
C MET A 195 2.89 -20.40 7.17
N LEU A 196 3.51 -19.41 6.52
CA LEU A 196 4.32 -18.39 7.19
C LEU A 196 3.50 -17.54 8.17
N ALA A 197 2.30 -17.11 7.78
CA ALA A 197 1.40 -16.35 8.64
C ALA A 197 0.96 -17.15 9.86
N LYS A 198 0.72 -18.47 9.71
CA LYS A 198 0.43 -19.41 10.81
C LYS A 198 1.64 -19.58 11.73
N ALA A 199 2.84 -19.77 11.17
CA ALA A 199 4.07 -19.92 11.94
C ALA A 199 4.40 -18.68 12.79
N GLN A 200 3.96 -17.50 12.34
CA GLN A 200 4.12 -16.23 13.07
C GLN A 200 2.99 -15.95 14.08
N GLY A 201 2.05 -16.88 14.28
CA GLY A 201 0.94 -16.71 15.22
C GLY A 201 -0.08 -15.62 14.83
N ARG A 202 -0.06 -15.16 13.58
CA ARG A 202 -0.86 -14.01 13.09
C ARG A 202 -2.20 -14.40 12.46
N MET A 203 -2.50 -15.71 12.30
CA MET A 203 -3.77 -16.17 11.73
C MET A 203 -4.36 -17.33 12.52
N THR A 204 -5.63 -17.24 12.88
CA THR A 204 -6.44 -18.35 13.36
C THR A 204 -7.15 -19.03 12.18
N LEU A 205 -7.32 -20.36 12.28
CA LEU A 205 -7.84 -21.25 11.20
C LEU A 205 -9.26 -20.96 10.69
N ARG A 206 -9.94 -19.90 11.18
CA ARG A 206 -11.36 -19.64 10.85
C ARG A 206 -11.62 -18.88 9.54
N SER A 207 -10.60 -18.44 8.83
CA SER A 207 -10.78 -17.59 7.63
C SER A 207 -10.45 -18.26 6.29
N VAL A 208 -10.21 -19.56 6.26
CA VAL A 208 -9.95 -20.31 5.02
C VAL A 208 -11.03 -21.37 4.84
N SER A 209 -12.26 -20.94 4.67
CA SER A 209 -13.34 -21.81 4.17
C SER A 209 -13.94 -21.13 2.95
N THR A 210 -13.63 -21.71 1.81
CA THR A 210 -14.32 -21.71 0.53
C THR A 210 -14.93 -20.41 -0.01
N ALA A 211 -14.35 -19.90 -1.06
CA ALA A 211 -15.07 -19.49 -2.25
C ALA A 211 -14.22 -19.86 -3.47
#